data_3d5f21bbbe2b9327bcc5ba67444551ac
#
_entry.id   3d5f21bbbe2b9327bcc5ba67444551ac
#
_cell.length_a   1.000
_cell.length_b   1.000
_cell.length_c   1.000
_cell.angle_alpha   90.00
_cell.angle_beta   90.00
_cell.angle_gamma   90.00
#
_symmetry.space_group_name_H-M   'P 1'
#
loop_
_entity.id
_entity.type
_entity.pdbx_description
1 polymer ?
#
loop_
_entity_poly.entity_id
_entity_poly.type
_entity_poly.pdbx_seq_one_letter_code
_entity_poly.pdbx_strand_id
1 'polypeptide(L)'
;MSQCDFFFTQGTSLTLLQELKAGKVDLAICSYIADEPDIDFIPVIQQELVVVTAKDHPLARLYEHEVDLVETIHYPYIYFSENSGLRPFIDNVFMQQKLVPEIACYVDEDTAMAGLVSIDYGIAIMPRITALSYYNVHILKIKTPSPAISIWRPXKTRGSLRRWSHFX
;
A
#
# COMPACT_ATOMS: atom_id res chain seq x y z
N MET A 1 20.09 6.23 29.72
CA MET A 1 19.11 6.17 28.64
C MET A 1 19.75 5.69 27.35
N SER A 2 19.34 4.54 26.89
CA SER A 2 19.85 4.02 25.62
C SER A 2 19.20 4.77 24.46
N GLN A 3 20.03 5.34 23.61
CA GLN A 3 19.55 5.93 22.36
C GLN A 3 19.15 4.82 21.39
N CYS A 4 17.94 4.91 20.85
CA CYS A 4 17.50 4.04 19.77
C CYS A 4 17.81 4.71 18.44
N ASP A 5 18.69 4.10 17.67
CA ASP A 5 18.99 4.58 16.33
C ASP A 5 18.04 3.88 15.36
N PHE A 6 17.37 4.68 14.54
CA PHE A 6 16.45 4.16 13.53
C PHE A 6 17.14 4.18 12.18
N PHE A 7 17.20 3.02 11.54
CA PHE A 7 17.71 2.87 10.19
C PHE A 7 16.58 2.38 9.29
N PHE A 8 16.37 3.09 8.19
CA PHE A 8 15.30 2.77 7.26
C PHE A 8 15.89 2.19 5.98
N THR A 9 15.31 1.08 5.52
CA THR A 9 15.65 0.47 4.25
C THR A 9 14.37 0.21 3.48
N GLN A 10 14.45 0.21 2.16
CA GLN A 10 13.31 -0.06 1.30
C GLN A 10 13.61 -1.26 0.43
N GLY A 11 12.55 -2.01 0.10
CA GLY A 11 12.68 -3.16 -0.75
C GLY A 11 11.33 -3.78 -1.03
N THR A 12 11.33 -4.82 -1.84
CA THR A 12 10.11 -5.60 -2.06
C THR A 12 9.75 -6.34 -0.78
N SER A 13 8.50 -6.78 -0.68
CA SER A 13 8.06 -7.57 0.48
C SER A 13 8.94 -8.81 0.68
N LEU A 14 9.33 -9.46 -0.40
CA LEU A 14 10.20 -10.64 -0.31
C LEU A 14 11.60 -10.29 0.17
N THR A 15 12.16 -9.20 -0.31
CA THR A 15 13.48 -8.75 0.14
C THR A 15 13.47 -8.40 1.62
N LEU A 16 12.43 -7.65 2.04
CA LEU A 16 12.30 -7.26 3.45
C LEU A 16 12.08 -8.49 4.34
N LEU A 17 11.34 -9.48 3.87
CA LEU A 17 11.16 -10.74 4.59
C LEU A 17 12.49 -11.45 4.81
N GLN A 18 13.32 -11.52 3.76
CA GLN A 18 14.64 -12.15 3.87
C GLN A 18 15.55 -11.41 4.85
N GLU A 19 15.50 -10.08 4.81
CA GLU A 19 16.29 -9.26 5.74
C GLU A 19 15.82 -9.41 7.18
N LEU A 20 14.51 -9.54 7.38
CA LEU A 20 13.94 -9.77 8.69
C LEU A 20 14.36 -11.14 9.25
N LYS A 21 14.30 -12.18 8.41
CA LYS A 21 14.74 -13.53 8.81
C LYS A 21 16.23 -13.59 9.10
N ALA A 22 17.02 -12.81 8.36
CA ALA A 22 18.47 -12.75 8.57
C ALA A 22 18.88 -11.89 9.77
N GLY A 23 17.92 -11.20 10.40
CA GLY A 23 18.19 -10.33 11.53
C GLY A 23 18.79 -8.98 11.15
N LYS A 24 18.76 -8.62 9.87
CA LYS A 24 19.28 -7.33 9.41
C LYS A 24 18.34 -6.19 9.72
N VAL A 25 17.03 -6.47 9.81
CA VAL A 25 16.04 -5.49 10.24
C VAL A 25 15.24 -6.10 11.39
N ASP A 26 14.70 -5.24 12.25
CA ASP A 26 13.93 -5.66 13.43
C ASP A 26 12.43 -5.64 13.17
N LEU A 27 11.99 -4.80 12.25
CA LEU A 27 10.58 -4.63 11.86
C LEU A 27 10.50 -4.34 10.39
N ALA A 28 9.46 -4.83 9.75
CA ALA A 28 9.17 -4.49 8.36
C ALA A 28 7.70 -4.12 8.24
N ILE A 29 7.41 -3.10 7.44
CA ILE A 29 6.04 -2.69 7.13
C ILE A 29 5.81 -3.01 5.66
N CYS A 30 4.97 -3.99 5.40
CA CYS A 30 4.75 -4.47 4.04
C CYS A 30 3.42 -5.21 3.92
N SER A 31 3.13 -5.66 2.71
CA SER A 31 1.93 -6.45 2.46
C SER A 31 2.05 -7.84 3.07
N TYR A 32 0.93 -8.35 3.55
CA TYR A 32 0.89 -9.68 4.16
C TYR A 32 1.35 -10.76 3.17
N ILE A 33 2.17 -11.67 3.68
CA ILE A 33 2.57 -12.89 2.95
C ILE A 33 2.10 -14.09 3.78
N ALA A 34 1.40 -15.01 3.15
CA ALA A 34 0.90 -16.20 3.80
C ALA A 34 2.01 -17.23 4.02
N ASP A 35 1.77 -18.15 4.96
CA ASP A 35 2.59 -19.33 5.20
C ASP A 35 4.03 -19.03 5.66
N GLU A 36 4.16 -18.04 6.55
CA GLU A 36 5.45 -17.72 7.16
C GLU A 36 5.36 -17.92 8.68
N PRO A 37 5.62 -19.17 9.15
CA PRO A 37 5.43 -19.47 10.57
C PRO A 37 6.39 -18.79 11.52
N ASP A 38 7.55 -18.36 11.03
CA ASP A 38 8.56 -17.70 11.86
C ASP A 38 8.34 -16.19 12.01
N ILE A 39 7.30 -15.64 11.38
CA ILE A 39 7.04 -14.21 11.35
C ILE A 39 5.66 -13.94 11.95
N ASP A 40 5.61 -13.01 12.87
CA ASP A 40 4.35 -12.47 13.39
C ASP A 40 3.89 -11.32 12.50
N PHE A 41 2.67 -11.40 12.01
CA PHE A 41 2.05 -10.34 11.23
C PHE A 41 1.05 -9.61 12.11
N ILE A 42 1.28 -8.31 12.31
CA ILE A 42 0.40 -7.46 13.10
C ILE A 42 -0.25 -6.48 12.14
N PRO A 43 -1.57 -6.56 11.92
CA PRO A 43 -2.23 -5.57 11.06
C PRO A 43 -2.21 -4.20 11.75
N VAL A 44 -1.53 -3.24 11.14
CA VAL A 44 -1.37 -1.90 11.71
C VAL A 44 -2.38 -0.93 11.16
N ILE A 45 -2.67 -1.06 9.87
CA ILE A 45 -3.63 -0.19 9.21
C ILE A 45 -4.59 -1.08 8.44
N GLN A 46 -5.83 -1.05 8.82
CA GLN A 46 -6.89 -1.73 8.07
C GLN A 46 -7.45 -0.82 6.98
N GLN A 47 -6.63 0.07 6.46
CA GLN A 47 -7.04 0.90 5.33
C GLN A 47 -6.83 0.14 4.04
N GLU A 48 -7.95 -0.18 3.43
CA GLU A 48 -7.98 -0.85 2.14
C GLU A 48 -7.43 0.07 1.06
N LEU A 49 -6.57 -0.46 0.19
CA LEU A 49 -6.18 0.26 -1.01
C LEU A 49 -7.25 0.04 -2.07
N VAL A 50 -7.67 1.12 -2.69
CA VAL A 50 -8.76 1.10 -3.68
C VAL A 50 -8.32 1.81 -4.95
N VAL A 51 -9.00 1.49 -6.05
CA VAL A 51 -8.89 2.24 -7.29
C VAL A 51 -9.91 3.39 -7.23
N VAL A 52 -9.46 4.59 -7.53
CA VAL A 52 -10.30 5.78 -7.52
C VAL A 52 -10.31 6.38 -8.92
N THR A 53 -11.51 6.67 -9.42
CA THR A 53 -11.70 7.24 -10.77
C THR A 53 -12.65 8.44 -10.67
N ALA A 54 -12.69 9.23 -11.74
CA ALA A 54 -13.75 10.22 -11.86
C ALA A 54 -15.11 9.52 -11.96
N LYS A 55 -16.18 10.22 -11.60
CA LYS A 55 -17.55 9.67 -11.64
C LYS A 55 -17.95 9.22 -13.04
N ASP A 56 -17.49 9.93 -14.06
CA ASP A 56 -17.85 9.67 -15.45
C ASP A 56 -16.81 8.81 -16.18
N HIS A 57 -15.82 8.30 -15.48
CA HIS A 57 -14.76 7.50 -16.08
C HIS A 57 -15.34 6.18 -16.63
N PRO A 58 -14.79 5.66 -17.74
CA PRO A 58 -15.28 4.38 -18.28
C PRO A 58 -15.26 3.23 -17.28
N LEU A 59 -14.27 3.15 -16.40
CA LEU A 59 -14.24 2.11 -15.37
C LEU A 59 -15.41 2.27 -14.39
N ALA A 60 -15.80 3.49 -14.07
CA ALA A 60 -16.94 3.72 -13.18
C ALA A 60 -18.26 3.30 -13.84
N ARG A 61 -18.34 3.39 -15.16
CA ARG A 61 -19.53 2.94 -15.89
C ARG A 61 -19.60 1.42 -16.01
N LEU A 62 -18.43 0.76 -16.15
CA LEU A 62 -18.36 -0.68 -16.33
C LEU A 62 -18.44 -1.44 -15.02
N TYR A 63 -17.90 -0.89 -13.94
CA TYR A 63 -17.77 -1.57 -12.67
C TYR A 63 -18.37 -0.73 -11.57
N GLU A 64 -19.25 -1.35 -10.78
CA GLU A 64 -19.93 -0.63 -9.70
C GLU A 64 -19.14 -0.69 -8.39
N HIS A 65 -18.58 -1.85 -8.05
CA HIS A 65 -17.98 -2.07 -6.74
C HIS A 65 -16.53 -2.51 -6.76
N GLU A 66 -16.14 -3.32 -7.73
CA GLU A 66 -14.78 -3.86 -7.77
C GLU A 66 -14.28 -3.99 -9.19
N VAL A 67 -12.96 -3.98 -9.35
CA VAL A 67 -12.32 -4.03 -10.66
C VAL A 67 -11.05 -4.89 -10.57
N ASP A 68 -10.78 -5.63 -11.63
CA ASP A 68 -9.53 -6.34 -11.80
C ASP A 68 -8.44 -5.33 -12.16
N LEU A 69 -7.28 -5.45 -11.52
CA LEU A 69 -6.21 -4.47 -11.75
C LEU A 69 -5.76 -4.43 -13.22
N VAL A 70 -5.80 -5.58 -13.91
CA VAL A 70 -5.44 -5.65 -15.31
C VAL A 70 -6.32 -4.77 -16.19
N GLU A 71 -7.59 -4.56 -15.80
CA GLU A 71 -8.50 -3.70 -16.56
C GLU A 71 -8.16 -2.23 -16.42
N THR A 72 -7.46 -1.86 -15.36
CA THR A 72 -7.10 -0.46 -15.08
C THR A 72 -5.84 -0.02 -15.81
N ILE A 73 -5.02 -0.98 -16.27
CA ILE A 73 -3.69 -0.69 -16.80
C ILE A 73 -3.72 0.10 -18.11
N HIS A 74 -4.88 0.15 -18.76
CA HIS A 74 -5.05 0.86 -20.03
C HIS A 74 -5.26 2.36 -19.87
N TYR A 75 -5.31 2.84 -18.62
CA TYR A 75 -5.60 4.24 -18.31
C TYR A 75 -4.42 4.87 -17.57
N PRO A 76 -4.17 6.16 -17.78
CA PRO A 76 -3.05 6.82 -17.08
C PRO A 76 -3.33 6.95 -15.60
N TYR A 77 -2.29 6.77 -14.81
CA TYR A 77 -2.35 6.80 -13.35
C TYR A 77 -1.75 8.09 -12.80
N ILE A 78 -2.40 8.62 -11.79
CA ILE A 78 -1.81 9.62 -10.89
C ILE A 78 -1.17 8.80 -9.76
N TYR A 79 0.11 9.01 -9.52
CA TYR A 79 0.90 8.11 -8.68
C TYR A 79 1.54 8.88 -7.54
N PHE A 80 1.76 8.21 -6.42
CA PHE A 80 2.51 8.83 -5.33
C PHE A 80 3.98 8.94 -5.71
N SER A 81 4.60 10.06 -5.30
CA SER A 81 6.03 10.29 -5.54
C SER A 81 6.87 9.35 -4.68
N GLU A 82 8.17 9.31 -4.96
CA GLU A 82 9.11 8.49 -4.19
C GLU A 82 9.21 8.92 -2.73
N ASN A 83 8.80 10.15 -2.42
CA ASN A 83 8.84 10.66 -1.06
C ASN A 83 7.69 10.12 -0.19
N SER A 84 6.66 9.57 -0.80
CA SER A 84 5.51 9.06 -0.05
C SER A 84 5.80 7.69 0.54
N GLY A 85 5.43 7.50 1.80
CA GLY A 85 5.51 6.19 2.44
C GLY A 85 4.57 5.15 1.85
N LEU A 86 3.56 5.58 1.09
CA LEU A 86 2.63 4.68 0.41
C LEU A 86 3.19 4.13 -0.90
N ARG A 87 4.21 4.78 -1.48
CA ARG A 87 4.73 4.41 -2.79
C ARG A 87 5.18 2.94 -2.85
N PRO A 88 5.95 2.42 -1.87
CA PRO A 88 6.35 1.01 -1.95
C PRO A 88 5.17 0.05 -1.94
N PHE A 89 4.12 0.37 -1.19
CA PHE A 89 2.94 -0.51 -1.11
C PHE A 89 2.21 -0.56 -2.44
N ILE A 90 2.07 0.57 -3.10
CA ILE A 90 1.37 0.65 -4.38
C ILE A 90 2.22 0.00 -5.47
N ASP A 91 3.53 0.22 -5.47
CA ASP A 91 4.43 -0.48 -6.38
C ASP A 91 4.27 -1.99 -6.24
N ASN A 92 4.15 -2.48 -5.01
CA ASN A 92 4.00 -3.91 -4.74
C ASN A 92 2.68 -4.47 -5.31
N VAL A 93 1.61 -3.70 -5.26
CA VAL A 93 0.32 -4.13 -5.84
C VAL A 93 0.49 -4.46 -7.32
N PHE A 94 1.16 -3.58 -8.06
CA PHE A 94 1.42 -3.81 -9.48
C PHE A 94 2.43 -4.93 -9.72
N MET A 95 3.49 -4.98 -8.93
CA MET A 95 4.54 -6.00 -9.08
C MET A 95 4.01 -7.41 -8.88
N GLN A 96 3.12 -7.60 -7.92
CA GLN A 96 2.55 -8.93 -7.65
C GLN A 96 1.77 -9.48 -8.83
N GLN A 97 1.19 -8.62 -9.64
CA GLN A 97 0.44 -9.03 -10.83
C GLN A 97 1.23 -8.84 -12.12
N LYS A 98 2.51 -8.48 -12.02
CA LYS A 98 3.40 -8.28 -13.16
C LYS A 98 2.86 -7.24 -14.14
N LEU A 99 2.30 -6.16 -13.59
CA LEU A 99 1.73 -5.07 -14.36
C LEU A 99 2.59 -3.81 -14.18
N VAL A 100 2.65 -2.99 -15.23
CA VAL A 100 3.39 -1.72 -15.20
C VAL A 100 2.40 -0.61 -15.56
N PRO A 101 2.08 0.28 -14.62
CA PRO A 101 1.15 1.37 -14.93
C PRO A 101 1.81 2.46 -15.77
N GLU A 102 1.02 3.11 -16.61
CA GLU A 102 1.44 4.33 -17.29
C GLU A 102 1.17 5.49 -16.33
N ILE A 103 2.21 6.25 -16.00
CA ILE A 103 2.13 7.31 -15.01
C ILE A 103 1.95 8.66 -15.71
N ALA A 104 0.84 9.35 -15.42
CA ALA A 104 0.59 10.69 -15.95
C ALA A 104 1.30 11.76 -15.13
N CYS A 105 1.30 11.62 -13.80
CA CYS A 105 2.00 12.56 -12.93
C CYS A 105 2.18 11.95 -11.54
N TYR A 106 3.02 12.61 -10.75
CA TYR A 106 3.30 12.21 -9.37
C TYR A 106 2.80 13.30 -8.42
N VAL A 107 2.27 12.87 -7.28
CA VAL A 107 1.83 13.77 -6.21
C VAL A 107 2.36 13.27 -4.86
N ASP A 108 2.46 14.17 -3.90
CA ASP A 108 2.92 13.83 -2.56
C ASP A 108 1.77 13.54 -1.59
N GLU A 109 0.59 14.08 -1.86
CA GLU A 109 -0.52 14.10 -0.91
C GLU A 109 -1.75 13.42 -1.49
N ASP A 110 -2.48 12.71 -0.64
CA ASP A 110 -3.71 12.02 -1.05
C ASP A 110 -4.81 13.02 -1.45
N THR A 111 -4.86 14.21 -0.85
CA THR A 111 -5.85 15.22 -1.26
C THR A 111 -5.57 15.77 -2.66
N ALA A 112 -4.30 15.98 -3.01
CA ALA A 112 -3.93 16.37 -4.36
C ALA A 112 -4.30 15.27 -5.37
N MET A 113 -4.06 14.02 -5.00
CA MET A 113 -4.43 12.87 -5.84
C MET A 113 -5.93 12.84 -6.09
N ALA A 114 -6.74 12.94 -5.02
CA ALA A 114 -8.19 12.90 -5.13
C ALA A 114 -8.72 14.06 -5.98
N GLY A 115 -8.12 15.23 -5.84
CA GLY A 115 -8.51 16.40 -6.66
C GLY A 115 -8.27 16.16 -8.15
N LEU A 116 -7.10 15.65 -8.50
CA LEU A 116 -6.79 15.37 -9.91
C LEU A 116 -7.65 14.26 -10.48
N VAL A 117 -7.95 13.23 -9.68
CA VAL A 117 -8.84 12.15 -10.12
C VAL A 117 -10.24 12.73 -10.38
N SER A 118 -10.72 13.63 -9.54
CA SER A 118 -12.06 14.18 -9.67
C SER A 118 -12.27 14.95 -10.97
N ILE A 119 -11.21 15.52 -11.55
CA ILE A 119 -11.29 16.20 -12.85
C ILE A 119 -10.86 15.31 -14.02
N ASP A 120 -10.75 14.00 -13.74
CA ASP A 120 -10.42 12.98 -14.75
C ASP A 120 -9.04 13.16 -15.40
N TYR A 121 -8.08 13.65 -14.64
CA TYR A 121 -6.69 13.75 -15.12
C TYR A 121 -6.06 12.36 -15.22
N GLY A 122 -6.51 11.44 -14.39
CA GLY A 122 -6.07 10.04 -14.38
C GLY A 122 -6.82 9.28 -13.30
N ILE A 123 -6.50 8.01 -13.18
CA ILE A 123 -7.01 7.17 -12.09
C ILE A 123 -5.91 6.98 -11.06
N ALA A 124 -6.24 6.43 -9.89
CA ALA A 124 -5.24 6.28 -8.82
C ALA A 124 -5.54 5.06 -7.97
N ILE A 125 -4.48 4.52 -7.35
CA ILE A 125 -4.62 3.61 -6.22
C ILE A 125 -4.21 4.39 -4.98
N MET A 126 -5.08 4.39 -3.98
CA MET A 126 -4.83 5.12 -2.73
C MET A 126 -5.59 4.47 -1.60
N PRO A 127 -5.25 4.78 -0.35
CA PRO A 127 -6.03 4.27 0.78
C PRO A 127 -7.45 4.80 0.75
N ARG A 128 -8.39 3.96 1.17
CA ARG A 128 -9.80 4.36 1.28
C ARG A 128 -9.96 5.25 2.51
N ILE A 129 -9.81 6.54 2.33
CA ILE A 129 -9.92 7.52 3.42
C ILE A 129 -11.29 8.18 3.38
N THR A 130 -11.74 8.64 4.55
CA THR A 130 -13.05 9.31 4.70
C THR A 130 -13.15 10.55 3.83
N ALA A 131 -12.04 11.26 3.63
CA ALA A 131 -12.00 12.48 2.83
C ALA A 131 -12.43 12.26 1.38
N LEU A 132 -12.35 11.01 0.86
CA LEU A 132 -12.78 10.73 -0.52
C LEU A 132 -14.27 11.03 -0.73
N SER A 133 -15.08 10.98 0.34
CA SER A 133 -16.51 11.31 0.22
C SER A 133 -16.76 12.77 -0.14
N TYR A 134 -15.77 13.65 0.05
CA TYR A 134 -15.90 15.08 -0.31
C TYR A 134 -15.52 15.36 -1.75
N TYR A 135 -15.01 14.37 -2.47
CA TYR A 135 -14.58 14.54 -3.85
C TYR A 135 -15.54 13.83 -4.79
N ASN A 136 -15.64 14.33 -6.00
CA ASN A 136 -16.51 13.76 -7.03
C ASN A 136 -15.80 12.59 -7.71
N VAL A 137 -15.65 11.49 -6.97
CA VAL A 137 -14.91 10.31 -7.42
C VAL A 137 -15.73 9.04 -7.22
N HIS A 138 -15.34 8.00 -7.95
CA HIS A 138 -15.92 6.66 -7.82
C HIS A 138 -14.85 5.73 -7.26
N ILE A 139 -15.21 4.90 -6.29
CA ILE A 139 -14.28 4.04 -5.58
C ILE A 139 -14.56 2.59 -5.96
N LEU A 140 -13.50 1.87 -6.37
CA LEU A 140 -13.59 0.48 -6.76
C LEU A 140 -12.61 -0.34 -5.93
N LYS A 141 -13.10 -1.44 -5.37
CA LYS A 141 -12.22 -2.39 -4.69
C LYS A 141 -11.34 -3.12 -5.72
N ILE A 142 -10.13 -3.41 -5.33
CA ILE A 142 -9.23 -4.23 -6.15
C ILE A 142 -9.61 -5.69 -5.93
N LYS A 143 -9.84 -6.41 -7.01
CA LYS A 143 -10.44 -7.76 -7.03
C LYS A 143 -9.45 -8.78 -6.53
N THR A 144 -8.64 -8.92 -5.83
CA THR A 144 -7.72 -9.93 -5.27
C THR A 144 -6.28 -9.50 -5.21
N PRO A 145 -5.61 -9.97 -4.22
CA PRO A 145 -5.99 -9.95 -2.81
C PRO A 145 -5.94 -8.50 -2.32
N SER A 146 -6.88 -8.11 -1.50
CA SER A 146 -6.88 -6.75 -0.96
C SER A 146 -5.54 -6.51 -0.26
N PRO A 147 -4.74 -5.57 -0.73
CA PRO A 147 -3.45 -5.36 -0.10
C PRO A 147 -3.63 -4.70 1.26
N ALA A 148 -3.43 -5.47 2.30
CA ALA A 148 -3.45 -4.98 3.66
C ALA A 148 -2.03 -4.68 4.09
N ILE A 149 -1.84 -3.55 4.75
CA ILE A 149 -0.54 -3.16 5.29
C ILE A 149 -0.38 -3.79 6.66
N SER A 150 0.69 -4.56 6.85
CA SER A 150 0.96 -5.26 8.10
C SER A 150 2.37 -4.94 8.58
N ILE A 151 2.56 -4.93 9.89
CA ILE A 151 3.90 -4.93 10.47
C ILE A 151 4.31 -6.39 10.64
N TRP A 152 5.50 -6.72 10.17
CA TRP A 152 6.11 -8.03 10.32
C TRP A 152 7.20 -7.94 11.38
N ARG A 153 7.26 -8.97 12.25
CA ARG A 153 8.36 -9.13 13.21
C ARG A 153 8.65 -10.61 13.38
N PRO A 154 9.91 -10.94 13.77
CA PRO A 154 10.21 -12.36 14.03
C PRO A 154 9.34 -12.91 15.15
N UNK A 155 8.94 -14.08 14.97
CA UNK A 155 8.18 -14.64 15.88
C UNK A 155 8.87 -14.55 17.13
N LYS A 156 8.27 -14.72 18.09
CA LYS A 156 8.77 -14.56 19.45
C LYS A 156 9.76 -15.65 19.85
N THR A 157 11.01 -15.35 19.77
CA THR A 157 11.98 -16.15 20.51
C THR A 157 11.98 -15.65 21.94
N ARG A 158 12.15 -16.58 22.90
CA ARG A 158 12.22 -16.27 24.34
C ARG A 158 13.31 -15.22 24.56
N GLY A 159 12.93 -14.03 25.04
CA GLY A 159 13.87 -12.95 25.35
C GLY A 159 13.70 -11.66 24.60
N SER A 160 12.90 -11.65 23.53
CA SER A 160 12.72 -10.43 22.73
C SER A 160 11.60 -9.52 23.23
N LEU A 161 10.87 -9.97 24.25
CA LEU A 161 9.69 -9.24 24.75
C LEU A 161 10.01 -7.94 25.47
N ARG A 162 11.27 -7.76 25.93
CA ARG A 162 11.61 -6.58 26.73
C ARG A 162 11.88 -5.32 25.92
N ARG A 163 12.15 -5.45 24.60
CA ARG A 163 12.50 -4.30 23.77
C ARG A 163 11.30 -3.57 23.19
N TRP A 164 10.14 -4.21 23.17
CA TRP A 164 9.00 -3.68 22.40
C TRP A 164 7.83 -3.26 23.29
N SER A 165 7.98 -3.32 24.61
CA SER A 165 6.90 -2.98 25.55
C SER A 165 6.57 -1.49 25.59
N HIS A 166 7.33 -0.64 24.87
CA HIS A 166 7.09 0.81 24.86
C HIS A 166 6.29 1.31 23.65
N PHE A 167 5.82 0.42 22.79
CA PHE A 167 5.07 0.80 21.59
C PHE A 167 3.61 0.37 21.63
N UNK A 168 3.47 0.14 22.61
CA UNK A 168 2.22 -0.23 22.80
C UNK A 168 1.27 0.58 22.92
#